data_728ba27e4e2e761d146f725175a84990
#
_entry.id   728ba27e4e2e761d146f725175a84990
#
_cell.length_a   1.000
_cell.length_b   1.000
_cell.length_c   1.000
_cell.angle_alpha   90.00
_cell.angle_beta   90.00
_cell.angle_gamma   90.00
#
_symmetry.space_group_name_H-M   'P 1'
#
loop_
_entity.id
_entity.type
_entity.pdbx_description
1 polymer ?
#
loop_
_entity_poly.entity_id
_entity_poly.type
_entity_poly.pdbx_seq_one_letter_code
_entity_poly.pdbx_strand_id
1 'polypeptide(L)'
;LLTDGQANHGLVEEGKIFEHVAKAAGAGITTSTVGLGHGFNESLLTGMAKAGEGAANFGQTADDLNEAFEEQFAILSNAFLRQVKVSIQGGSDVQARLLGELLEDGVTLSRKLGTLPWDSALTAVVELKIGANAKADSLLAVNFSAVTKDGTAITFGPQILALPEVDLAAFSTLQPDVHIAAAVSEAVTAEKLDAIEALVRNGQEAEAKQKLTELSQQTDLSPWAREKVAYLTRLLDEDRIMAMKELRYASRNFTRSIKASCVAENSADFDEEVEQAKALFLRKKRAAGRS
;
A
#
# COMPACT_ATOMS: atom_id res chain seq x y z
N LEU A 1 5.59 16.11 -8.03
CA LEU A 1 4.61 17.20 -8.17
C LEU A 1 4.15 17.66 -6.79
N LEU A 2 4.22 18.93 -6.52
CA LEU A 2 3.69 19.56 -5.31
C LEU A 2 2.56 20.51 -5.72
N THR A 3 1.43 20.49 -5.03
CA THR A 3 0.31 21.41 -5.26
C THR A 3 -0.54 21.61 -3.99
N ASP A 4 -1.08 22.79 -3.86
CA ASP A 4 -2.06 23.20 -2.84
C ASP A 4 -3.48 23.41 -3.41
N GLY A 5 -3.67 23.18 -4.71
CA GLY A 5 -4.88 23.47 -5.43
C GLY A 5 -5.39 22.38 -6.35
N GLN A 6 -6.20 22.79 -7.30
CA GLN A 6 -6.84 21.95 -8.30
C GLN A 6 -6.35 22.27 -9.70
N ALA A 7 -6.37 21.27 -10.60
CA ALA A 7 -6.13 21.49 -12.01
C ALA A 7 -7.34 22.20 -12.62
N ASN A 8 -7.23 23.52 -12.84
CA ASN A 8 -8.31 24.35 -13.36
C ASN A 8 -7.96 25.05 -14.68
N HIS A 9 -6.78 24.81 -15.24
CA HIS A 9 -6.32 25.28 -16.54
C HIS A 9 -5.61 24.19 -17.34
N GLY A 10 -5.69 24.26 -18.66
CA GLY A 10 -5.04 23.32 -19.57
C GLY A 10 -5.74 21.95 -19.58
N LEU A 11 -4.99 20.88 -19.38
CA LEU A 11 -5.52 19.52 -19.31
C LEU A 11 -6.11 19.28 -17.92
N VAL A 12 -7.42 19.30 -17.79
CA VAL A 12 -8.15 19.16 -16.51
C VAL A 12 -8.86 17.80 -16.38
N GLU A 13 -8.96 17.04 -17.47
CA GLU A 13 -9.60 15.72 -17.46
C GLU A 13 -8.67 14.70 -16.81
N GLU A 14 -9.04 14.19 -15.63
CA GLU A 14 -8.20 13.29 -14.80
C GLU A 14 -7.71 12.07 -15.59
N GLY A 15 -8.59 11.42 -16.36
CA GLY A 15 -8.22 10.25 -17.16
C GLY A 15 -7.08 10.52 -18.13
N LYS A 16 -7.10 11.66 -18.82
CA LYS A 16 -6.04 12.05 -19.75
C LYS A 16 -4.76 12.42 -19.02
N ILE A 17 -4.85 13.03 -17.83
CA ILE A 17 -3.68 13.30 -16.99
C ILE A 17 -3.04 11.98 -16.59
N PHE A 18 -3.83 10.98 -16.15
CA PHE A 18 -3.32 9.67 -15.77
C PHE A 18 -2.66 8.94 -16.94
N GLU A 19 -3.22 9.02 -18.16
CA GLU A 19 -2.60 8.47 -19.36
C GLU A 19 -1.22 9.08 -19.65
N HIS A 20 -1.08 10.40 -19.51
CA HIS A 20 0.21 11.08 -19.72
C HIS A 20 1.23 10.66 -18.67
N VAL A 21 0.82 10.61 -17.40
CA VAL A 21 1.68 10.16 -16.31
C VAL A 21 2.08 8.69 -16.47
N ALA A 22 1.16 7.83 -16.88
CA ALA A 22 1.45 6.42 -17.16
C ALA A 22 2.43 6.23 -18.33
N LYS A 23 2.32 7.04 -19.40
CA LYS A 23 3.30 7.04 -20.50
C LYS A 23 4.68 7.48 -20.02
N ALA A 24 4.77 8.49 -19.17
CA ALA A 24 6.05 8.93 -18.57
C ALA A 24 6.63 7.81 -17.70
N ALA A 25 5.81 7.11 -16.91
CA ALA A 25 6.24 5.95 -16.12
C ALA A 25 6.79 4.83 -17.01
N GLY A 26 6.11 4.53 -18.14
CA GLY A 26 6.60 3.60 -19.15
C GLY A 26 7.97 3.98 -19.73
N ALA A 27 8.30 5.27 -19.79
CA ALA A 27 9.61 5.80 -20.18
C ALA A 27 10.61 5.87 -19.00
N GLY A 28 10.26 5.35 -17.82
CA GLY A 28 11.14 5.32 -16.64
C GLY A 28 11.08 6.58 -15.77
N ILE A 29 10.11 7.48 -15.98
CA ILE A 29 9.92 8.70 -15.19
C ILE A 29 8.84 8.46 -14.15
N THR A 30 9.24 8.22 -12.91
CA THR A 30 8.32 8.06 -11.77
C THR A 30 7.72 9.41 -11.38
N THR A 31 6.41 9.44 -11.10
CA THR A 31 5.71 10.64 -10.64
C THR A 31 5.18 10.44 -9.23
N SER A 32 5.83 11.08 -8.25
CA SER A 32 5.28 11.19 -6.89
C SER A 32 4.54 12.51 -6.73
N THR A 33 3.51 12.53 -5.91
CA THR A 33 2.68 13.70 -5.66
C THR A 33 2.64 14.05 -4.18
N VAL A 34 2.60 15.35 -3.89
CA VAL A 34 2.44 15.87 -2.53
C VAL A 34 1.35 16.93 -2.56
N GLY A 35 0.28 16.68 -1.79
CA GLY A 35 -0.77 17.65 -1.56
C GLY A 35 -0.47 18.49 -0.33
N LEU A 36 -0.67 19.81 -0.39
CA LEU A 36 -0.45 20.73 0.71
C LEU A 36 -1.77 21.38 1.15
N GLY A 37 -2.04 21.34 2.45
CA GLY A 37 -3.21 21.98 3.04
C GLY A 37 -4.54 21.28 2.73
N HIS A 38 -5.62 22.05 2.57
CA HIS A 38 -6.99 21.51 2.49
C HIS A 38 -7.61 21.56 1.09
N GLY A 39 -7.05 22.36 0.15
CA GLY A 39 -7.72 22.76 -1.10
C GLY A 39 -7.42 21.89 -2.33
N PHE A 40 -6.49 20.95 -2.24
CA PHE A 40 -6.08 20.16 -3.40
C PHE A 40 -7.04 19.00 -3.72
N ASN A 41 -6.97 18.51 -4.97
CA ASN A 41 -7.74 17.35 -5.43
C ASN A 41 -6.99 16.04 -5.11
N GLU A 42 -7.44 15.34 -4.07
CA GLU A 42 -6.82 14.09 -3.61
C GLU A 42 -6.97 12.96 -4.64
N SER A 43 -8.11 12.89 -5.33
CA SER A 43 -8.38 11.88 -6.36
C SER A 43 -7.35 12.00 -7.48
N LEU A 44 -7.15 13.22 -7.95
CA LEU A 44 -6.18 13.54 -8.98
C LEU A 44 -4.76 13.16 -8.54
N LEU A 45 -4.31 13.64 -7.37
CA LEU A 45 -2.94 13.41 -6.91
C LEU A 45 -2.65 11.92 -6.65
N THR A 46 -3.58 11.24 -6.00
CA THR A 46 -3.41 9.80 -5.75
C THR A 46 -3.48 8.99 -7.04
N GLY A 47 -4.34 9.35 -7.99
CA GLY A 47 -4.41 8.73 -9.31
C GLY A 47 -3.13 8.96 -10.12
N MET A 48 -2.59 10.18 -10.12
CA MET A 48 -1.32 10.50 -10.78
C MET A 48 -0.15 9.69 -10.19
N ALA A 49 -0.04 9.64 -8.85
CA ALA A 49 1.01 8.85 -8.20
C ALA A 49 0.88 7.35 -8.53
N LYS A 50 -0.35 6.81 -8.55
CA LYS A 50 -0.61 5.42 -8.94
C LYS A 50 -0.21 5.16 -10.40
N ALA A 51 -0.65 6.01 -11.32
CA ALA A 51 -0.32 5.90 -12.74
C ALA A 51 1.19 6.09 -12.99
N GLY A 52 1.83 6.98 -12.23
CA GLY A 52 3.25 7.32 -12.31
C GLY A 52 4.18 6.42 -11.51
N GLU A 53 3.67 5.35 -10.90
CA GLU A 53 4.45 4.38 -10.09
C GLU A 53 5.19 5.03 -8.90
N GLY A 54 4.72 6.22 -8.48
CA GLY A 54 5.27 6.99 -7.37
C GLY A 54 4.47 6.88 -6.09
N ALA A 55 4.83 7.71 -5.12
CA ALA A 55 4.14 7.86 -3.85
C ALA A 55 3.19 9.07 -3.89
N ALA A 56 2.04 8.94 -3.21
CA ALA A 56 1.19 10.06 -2.88
C ALA A 56 1.42 10.42 -1.42
N ASN A 57 1.79 11.66 -1.15
CA ASN A 57 2.01 12.19 0.18
C ASN A 57 1.09 13.40 0.41
N PHE A 58 0.81 13.67 1.67
CA PHE A 58 0.05 14.81 2.12
C PHE A 58 0.75 15.47 3.29
N GLY A 59 0.83 16.80 3.27
CA GLY A 59 1.39 17.59 4.36
C GLY A 59 0.52 18.79 4.70
N GLN A 60 0.46 19.13 5.98
CA GLN A 60 -0.15 20.38 6.46
C GLN A 60 0.92 21.46 6.67
N THR A 61 2.17 21.06 6.88
CA THR A 61 3.29 21.92 7.20
C THR A 61 4.47 21.74 6.25
N ALA A 62 5.41 22.67 6.29
CA ALA A 62 6.66 22.57 5.52
C ALA A 62 7.52 21.38 5.97
N ASP A 63 7.46 20.99 7.24
CA ASP A 63 8.21 19.85 7.76
C ASP A 63 7.68 18.54 7.19
N ASP A 64 6.36 18.38 7.04
CA ASP A 64 5.76 17.22 6.38
C ASP A 64 6.23 17.07 4.93
N LEU A 65 6.50 18.20 4.25
CA LEU A 65 7.03 18.20 2.88
C LEU A 65 8.47 17.72 2.83
N ASN A 66 9.33 18.21 3.74
CA ASN A 66 10.74 17.83 3.77
C ASN A 66 10.89 16.31 3.93
N GLU A 67 10.14 15.71 4.86
CA GLU A 67 10.15 14.26 5.07
C GLU A 67 9.73 13.49 3.82
N ALA A 68 8.65 13.93 3.16
CA ALA A 68 8.18 13.30 1.93
C ALA A 68 9.21 13.39 0.80
N PHE A 69 9.94 14.50 0.69
CA PHE A 69 11.00 14.68 -0.29
C PHE A 69 12.24 13.86 0.04
N GLU A 70 12.69 13.84 1.28
CA GLU A 70 13.85 13.07 1.73
C GLU A 70 13.63 11.57 1.48
N GLU A 71 12.46 11.03 1.85
CA GLU A 71 12.11 9.63 1.58
C GLU A 71 12.14 9.32 0.08
N GLN A 72 11.48 10.14 -0.76
CA GLN A 72 11.44 9.90 -2.19
C GLN A 72 12.83 10.04 -2.83
N PHE A 73 13.63 10.99 -2.38
CA PHE A 73 14.99 11.18 -2.85
C PHE A 73 15.88 9.98 -2.49
N ALA A 74 15.76 9.46 -1.27
CA ALA A 74 16.48 8.26 -0.84
C ALA A 74 16.13 7.03 -1.70
N ILE A 75 14.83 6.81 -1.98
CA ILE A 75 14.37 5.72 -2.85
C ILE A 75 14.95 5.87 -4.26
N LEU A 76 14.89 7.06 -4.84
CA LEU A 76 15.32 7.30 -6.23
C LEU A 76 16.85 7.28 -6.39
N SER A 77 17.59 7.84 -5.43
CA SER A 77 19.06 7.86 -5.47
C SER A 77 19.68 6.48 -5.30
N ASN A 78 19.01 5.60 -4.54
CA ASN A 78 19.44 4.24 -4.29
C ASN A 78 18.72 3.19 -5.17
N ALA A 79 18.01 3.60 -6.22
CA ALA A 79 17.26 2.70 -7.08
C ALA A 79 18.15 1.61 -7.68
N PHE A 80 17.85 0.35 -7.39
CA PHE A 80 18.50 -0.83 -7.96
C PHE A 80 17.70 -1.38 -9.14
N LEU A 81 16.39 -1.58 -8.95
CA LEU A 81 15.45 -1.93 -10.00
C LEU A 81 14.30 -0.93 -10.04
N ARG A 82 13.78 -0.68 -11.22
CA ARG A 82 12.62 0.17 -11.47
C ARG A 82 11.49 -0.62 -12.08
N GLN A 83 10.26 -0.10 -12.00
CA GLN A 83 9.08 -0.72 -12.61
C GLN A 83 8.89 -2.18 -12.20
N VAL A 84 9.23 -2.50 -10.96
CA VAL A 84 9.08 -3.85 -10.45
C VAL A 84 7.59 -4.21 -10.45
N LYS A 85 7.27 -5.31 -11.11
CA LYS A 85 5.91 -5.85 -11.20
C LYS A 85 5.93 -7.32 -10.81
N VAL A 86 4.98 -7.71 -9.98
CA VAL A 86 4.66 -9.12 -9.70
C VAL A 86 3.40 -9.52 -10.46
N SER A 87 3.37 -10.73 -10.98
CA SER A 87 2.17 -11.36 -11.51
C SER A 87 2.08 -12.79 -11.00
N ILE A 88 0.87 -13.23 -10.72
CA ILE A 88 0.57 -14.54 -10.14
C ILE A 88 -0.44 -15.29 -10.98
N GLN A 89 -0.33 -16.60 -10.95
CA GLN A 89 -1.28 -17.52 -11.57
C GLN A 89 -1.52 -18.71 -10.64
N GLY A 90 -2.74 -18.90 -10.20
CA GLY A 90 -3.14 -20.08 -9.44
C GLY A 90 -2.99 -21.36 -10.27
N GLY A 91 -2.61 -22.44 -9.60
CA GLY A 91 -2.62 -23.79 -10.16
C GLY A 91 -4.03 -24.31 -10.42
N SER A 92 -4.12 -25.58 -10.84
CA SER A 92 -5.40 -26.24 -11.03
C SER A 92 -6.19 -26.28 -9.70
N ASP A 93 -7.43 -25.87 -9.71
CA ASP A 93 -8.31 -25.78 -8.53
C ASP A 93 -7.76 -24.88 -7.40
N VAL A 94 -7.01 -23.82 -7.79
CA VAL A 94 -6.49 -22.81 -6.85
C VAL A 94 -6.95 -21.44 -7.33
N GLN A 95 -7.66 -20.72 -6.45
CA GLN A 95 -7.94 -19.29 -6.64
C GLN A 95 -6.87 -18.48 -5.92
N ALA A 96 -6.21 -17.59 -6.65
CA ALA A 96 -5.17 -16.74 -6.11
C ALA A 96 -5.52 -15.26 -6.31
N ARG A 97 -5.22 -14.40 -5.34
CA ARG A 97 -5.27 -12.95 -5.49
C ARG A 97 -4.18 -12.26 -4.67
N LEU A 98 -3.75 -11.09 -5.12
CA LEU A 98 -2.87 -10.20 -4.38
C LEU A 98 -3.70 -9.35 -3.41
N LEU A 99 -3.31 -9.32 -2.13
CA LEU A 99 -3.97 -8.52 -1.08
C LEU A 99 -3.44 -7.09 -1.02
N GLY A 100 -4.21 -6.18 -0.43
CA GLY A 100 -3.82 -4.81 -0.11
C GLY A 100 -4.33 -3.75 -1.09
N GLU A 101 -5.10 -4.12 -2.10
CA GLU A 101 -5.80 -3.20 -3.00
C GLU A 101 -7.12 -3.83 -3.43
N LEU A 102 -8.23 -3.16 -3.16
CA LEU A 102 -9.54 -3.58 -3.67
C LEU A 102 -9.69 -3.16 -5.14
N LEU A 103 -10.03 -4.13 -5.98
CA LEU A 103 -10.50 -3.90 -7.33
C LEU A 103 -12.00 -4.18 -7.41
N GLU A 104 -12.69 -3.59 -8.38
CA GLU A 104 -14.14 -3.77 -8.57
C GLU A 104 -14.52 -5.23 -8.82
N ASP A 105 -13.65 -6.00 -9.50
CA ASP A 105 -13.80 -7.44 -9.73
C ASP A 105 -13.27 -8.32 -8.59
N GLY A 106 -12.67 -7.71 -7.58
CA GLY A 106 -12.14 -8.40 -6.39
C GLY A 106 -10.92 -9.28 -6.63
N VAL A 107 -10.41 -9.39 -7.87
CA VAL A 107 -9.31 -10.28 -8.23
C VAL A 107 -8.13 -9.50 -8.78
N THR A 108 -7.05 -9.46 -8.03
CA THR A 108 -5.78 -8.83 -8.47
C THR A 108 -4.75 -9.92 -8.74
N LEU A 109 -4.43 -10.16 -10.01
CA LEU A 109 -3.42 -11.13 -10.45
C LEU A 109 -2.06 -10.52 -10.79
N SER A 110 -1.97 -9.21 -10.83
CA SER A 110 -0.69 -8.53 -11.02
C SER A 110 -0.67 -7.17 -10.33
N ARG A 111 0.50 -6.77 -9.84
CA ARG A 111 0.69 -5.48 -9.18
C ARG A 111 2.02 -4.86 -9.54
N LYS A 112 2.02 -3.55 -9.76
CA LYS A 112 3.23 -2.75 -9.83
C LYS A 112 3.72 -2.46 -8.41
N LEU A 113 4.95 -2.87 -8.10
CA LEU A 113 5.57 -2.66 -6.81
C LEU A 113 6.43 -1.39 -6.77
N GLY A 114 6.69 -0.79 -7.93
CA GLY A 114 7.45 0.45 -8.06
C GLY A 114 8.96 0.23 -8.10
N THR A 115 9.71 1.09 -7.43
CA THR A 115 11.18 1.05 -7.40
C THR A 115 11.65 0.19 -6.23
N LEU A 116 12.62 -0.69 -6.48
CA LEU A 116 13.36 -1.44 -5.47
C LEU A 116 14.70 -0.72 -5.23
N PRO A 117 14.91 -0.11 -4.06
CA PRO A 117 16.22 0.42 -3.68
C PRO A 117 17.25 -0.70 -3.46
N TRP A 118 18.52 -0.34 -3.49
CA TRP A 118 19.60 -1.24 -3.11
C TRP A 118 19.44 -1.67 -1.64
N ASP A 119 19.76 -2.91 -1.34
CA ASP A 119 19.67 -3.50 0.02
C ASP A 119 18.27 -3.38 0.65
N SER A 120 17.23 -3.46 -0.17
CA SER A 120 15.83 -3.37 0.24
C SER A 120 15.03 -4.53 -0.33
N ALA A 121 13.84 -4.77 0.22
CA ALA A 121 12.90 -5.76 -0.29
C ALA A 121 11.54 -5.14 -0.61
N LEU A 122 10.83 -5.72 -1.57
CA LEU A 122 9.44 -5.41 -1.87
C LEU A 122 8.60 -6.64 -1.57
N THR A 123 7.55 -6.47 -0.79
CA THR A 123 6.65 -7.54 -0.38
C THR A 123 5.32 -7.46 -1.12
N ALA A 124 4.81 -8.59 -1.51
CA ALA A 124 3.45 -8.75 -1.98
C ALA A 124 2.80 -9.93 -1.26
N VAL A 125 1.62 -9.71 -0.72
CA VAL A 125 0.86 -10.75 -0.01
C VAL A 125 -0.13 -11.38 -0.96
N VAL A 126 -0.14 -12.71 -0.99
CA VAL A 126 -1.03 -13.50 -1.85
C VAL A 126 -1.96 -14.34 -0.98
N GLU A 127 -3.24 -14.25 -1.23
CA GLU A 127 -4.24 -15.16 -0.68
C GLU A 127 -4.46 -16.31 -1.67
N LEU A 128 -4.42 -17.55 -1.17
CA LEU A 128 -4.75 -18.75 -1.91
C LEU A 128 -5.98 -19.42 -1.30
N LYS A 129 -6.96 -19.72 -2.14
CA LYS A 129 -8.06 -20.63 -1.79
C LYS A 129 -7.83 -21.93 -2.54
N ILE A 130 -7.43 -22.96 -1.82
CA ILE A 130 -7.00 -24.24 -2.34
C ILE A 130 -8.21 -25.18 -2.35
N GLY A 131 -8.62 -25.64 -3.54
CA GLY A 131 -9.69 -26.61 -3.72
C GLY A 131 -9.21 -28.05 -3.46
N ALA A 132 -10.16 -28.95 -3.36
CA ALA A 132 -9.90 -30.36 -3.01
C ALA A 132 -9.09 -31.13 -4.08
N ASN A 133 -9.09 -30.65 -5.34
CA ASN A 133 -8.37 -31.29 -6.46
C ASN A 133 -7.09 -30.53 -6.81
N ALA A 134 -6.67 -29.58 -5.99
CA ALA A 134 -5.43 -28.82 -6.22
C ALA A 134 -4.20 -29.74 -6.09
N LYS A 135 -3.19 -29.47 -6.92
CA LYS A 135 -1.94 -30.22 -6.86
C LYS A 135 -0.96 -29.51 -5.94
N ALA A 136 -0.51 -30.19 -4.89
CA ALA A 136 0.39 -29.64 -3.87
C ALA A 136 1.75 -29.17 -4.44
N ASP A 137 2.20 -29.73 -5.56
CA ASP A 137 3.45 -29.39 -6.22
C ASP A 137 3.39 -28.16 -7.15
N SER A 138 2.19 -27.61 -7.40
CA SER A 138 1.98 -26.53 -8.36
C SER A 138 0.80 -25.62 -7.97
N LEU A 139 0.83 -25.11 -6.75
CA LEU A 139 -0.26 -24.27 -6.19
C LEU A 139 -0.29 -22.87 -6.78
N LEU A 140 0.87 -22.28 -7.04
CA LEU A 140 0.99 -20.92 -7.52
C LEU A 140 2.23 -20.76 -8.39
N ALA A 141 2.09 -20.09 -9.52
CA ALA A 141 3.20 -19.59 -10.32
C ALA A 141 3.35 -18.08 -10.09
N VAL A 142 4.55 -17.64 -9.76
CA VAL A 142 4.87 -16.23 -9.52
C VAL A 142 5.91 -15.77 -10.53
N ASN A 143 5.63 -14.68 -11.22
CA ASN A 143 6.56 -14.04 -12.15
C ASN A 143 6.85 -12.62 -11.68
N PHE A 144 8.09 -12.19 -11.86
CA PHE A 144 8.54 -10.83 -11.65
C PHE A 144 9.08 -10.24 -12.94
N SER A 145 8.82 -8.98 -13.17
CA SER A 145 9.47 -8.19 -14.20
C SER A 145 9.96 -6.87 -13.62
N ALA A 146 11.06 -6.37 -14.13
CA ALA A 146 11.64 -5.10 -13.70
C ALA A 146 12.49 -4.49 -14.81
N VAL A 147 12.93 -3.26 -14.60
CA VAL A 147 13.90 -2.56 -15.46
C VAL A 147 15.12 -2.20 -14.63
N THR A 148 16.29 -2.53 -15.10
CA THR A 148 17.56 -2.20 -14.47
C THR A 148 17.88 -0.70 -14.59
N LYS A 149 18.91 -0.23 -13.91
CA LYS A 149 19.30 1.19 -13.92
C LYS A 149 19.71 1.68 -15.33
N ASP A 150 20.27 0.82 -16.15
CA ASP A 150 20.67 1.10 -17.55
C ASP A 150 19.51 0.95 -18.57
N GLY A 151 18.31 0.64 -18.10
CA GLY A 151 17.11 0.54 -18.94
C GLY A 151 16.85 -0.86 -19.51
N THR A 152 17.62 -1.88 -19.12
CA THR A 152 17.41 -3.25 -19.57
C THR A 152 16.22 -3.89 -18.86
N ALA A 153 15.25 -4.42 -19.61
CA ALA A 153 14.15 -5.18 -19.06
C ALA A 153 14.61 -6.58 -18.62
N ILE A 154 14.23 -6.97 -17.42
CA ILE A 154 14.53 -8.28 -16.85
C ILE A 154 13.25 -8.97 -16.36
N THR A 155 13.26 -10.30 -16.42
CA THR A 155 12.16 -11.12 -15.90
C THR A 155 12.72 -12.29 -15.10
N PHE A 156 12.01 -12.65 -14.03
CA PHE A 156 12.29 -13.81 -13.19
C PHE A 156 11.04 -14.66 -13.07
N GLY A 157 11.21 -15.96 -13.15
CA GLY A 157 10.13 -16.90 -13.00
C GLY A 157 9.78 -17.64 -14.29
N PRO A 158 8.73 -18.45 -14.26
CA PRO A 158 7.86 -18.67 -13.10
C PRO A 158 8.57 -19.35 -11.93
N GLN A 159 8.41 -18.82 -10.73
CA GLN A 159 8.69 -19.55 -9.50
C GLN A 159 7.41 -20.30 -9.11
N ILE A 160 7.53 -21.58 -8.89
CA ILE A 160 6.40 -22.44 -8.54
C ILE A 160 6.39 -22.64 -7.03
N LEU A 161 5.27 -22.28 -6.39
CA LEU A 161 5.02 -22.59 -4.99
C LEU A 161 4.42 -23.98 -4.90
N ALA A 162 5.12 -24.84 -4.15
CA ALA A 162 4.66 -26.14 -3.69
C ALA A 162 4.55 -26.13 -2.17
N LEU A 163 3.53 -26.78 -1.61
CA LEU A 163 3.38 -26.95 -0.18
C LEU A 163 3.25 -28.44 0.13
N PRO A 164 3.86 -28.93 1.22
CA PRO A 164 3.69 -30.31 1.64
C PRO A 164 2.23 -30.57 2.06
N GLU A 165 1.71 -31.71 1.73
CA GLU A 165 0.46 -32.19 2.31
C GLU A 165 0.70 -32.59 3.75
N VAL A 166 -0.17 -32.11 4.64
CA VAL A 166 -0.13 -32.43 6.06
C VAL A 166 -1.49 -32.90 6.52
N ASP A 167 -1.56 -33.79 7.49
CA ASP A 167 -2.83 -34.18 8.08
C ASP A 167 -3.43 -33.06 8.95
N LEU A 168 -4.70 -33.19 9.29
CA LEU A 168 -5.43 -32.17 10.05
C LEU A 168 -4.83 -31.95 11.46
N ALA A 169 -4.29 -33.00 12.09
CA ALA A 169 -3.70 -32.90 13.42
C ALA A 169 -2.39 -32.10 13.35
N ALA A 170 -1.53 -32.38 12.38
CA ALA A 170 -0.31 -31.59 12.13
C ALA A 170 -0.65 -30.15 11.76
N PHE A 171 -1.63 -29.93 10.87
CA PHE A 171 -2.06 -28.58 10.48
C PHE A 171 -2.53 -27.74 11.67
N SER A 172 -3.30 -28.35 12.60
CA SER A 172 -3.82 -27.64 13.78
C SER A 172 -2.73 -27.18 14.76
N THR A 173 -1.51 -27.75 14.67
CA THR A 173 -0.37 -27.36 15.51
C THR A 173 0.53 -26.32 14.86
N LEU A 174 0.36 -26.04 13.56
CA LEU A 174 1.15 -25.03 12.87
C LEU A 174 0.87 -23.64 13.42
N GLN A 175 1.91 -22.92 13.74
CA GLN A 175 1.81 -21.50 14.09
C GLN A 175 2.01 -20.66 12.84
N PRO A 176 1.22 -19.61 12.62
CA PRO A 176 1.49 -18.65 11.56
C PRO A 176 2.87 -18.03 11.74
N ASP A 177 3.60 -17.87 10.65
CA ASP A 177 4.81 -17.05 10.64
C ASP A 177 4.45 -15.60 11.03
N VAL A 178 5.20 -15.04 11.98
CA VAL A 178 4.88 -13.73 12.57
C VAL A 178 4.97 -12.61 11.52
N HIS A 179 5.96 -12.68 10.63
CA HIS A 179 6.15 -11.66 9.58
C HIS A 179 5.05 -11.75 8.52
N ILE A 180 4.69 -12.99 8.13
CA ILE A 180 3.59 -13.20 7.19
C ILE A 180 2.27 -12.73 7.82
N ALA A 181 2.00 -13.08 9.08
CA ALA A 181 0.80 -12.65 9.78
C ALA A 181 0.69 -11.12 9.87
N ALA A 182 1.78 -10.43 10.16
CA ALA A 182 1.83 -8.97 10.18
C ALA A 182 1.55 -8.38 8.77
N ALA A 183 2.19 -8.90 7.73
CA ALA A 183 1.98 -8.44 6.36
C ALA A 183 0.53 -8.69 5.88
N VAL A 184 -0.07 -9.82 6.25
CA VAL A 184 -1.48 -10.12 5.97
C VAL A 184 -2.40 -9.14 6.70
N SER A 185 -2.17 -8.88 8.00
CA SER A 185 -2.96 -7.93 8.78
C SER A 185 -2.90 -6.52 8.17
N GLU A 186 -1.74 -6.05 7.76
CA GLU A 186 -1.57 -4.76 7.09
C GLU A 186 -2.30 -4.70 5.74
N ALA A 187 -2.16 -5.75 4.92
CA ALA A 187 -2.82 -5.82 3.62
C ALA A 187 -4.35 -5.81 3.74
N VAL A 188 -4.89 -6.59 4.67
CA VAL A 188 -6.33 -6.64 4.94
C VAL A 188 -6.83 -5.33 5.54
N THR A 189 -6.03 -4.68 6.39
CA THR A 189 -6.34 -3.35 6.93
C THR A 189 -6.43 -2.32 5.82
N ALA A 190 -5.50 -2.33 4.87
CA ALA A 190 -5.54 -1.43 3.70
C ALA A 190 -6.84 -1.59 2.90
N GLU A 191 -7.25 -2.84 2.58
CA GLU A 191 -8.50 -3.13 1.87
C GLU A 191 -9.74 -2.64 2.64
N LYS A 192 -9.75 -2.82 3.97
CA LYS A 192 -10.85 -2.33 4.82
C LYS A 192 -10.93 -0.81 4.84
N LEU A 193 -9.80 -0.12 4.90
CA LEU A 193 -9.76 1.34 4.86
C LEU A 193 -10.22 1.90 3.51
N ASP A 194 -9.88 1.24 2.39
CA ASP A 194 -10.41 1.60 1.06
C ASP A 194 -11.93 1.45 1.00
N ALA A 195 -12.47 0.36 1.54
CA ALA A 195 -13.91 0.14 1.62
C ALA A 195 -14.61 1.19 2.50
N ILE A 196 -14.00 1.55 3.63
CA ILE A 196 -14.52 2.59 4.54
C ILE A 196 -14.48 3.97 3.86
N GLU A 197 -13.42 4.30 3.14
CA GLU A 197 -13.34 5.56 2.36
C GLU A 197 -14.49 5.64 1.34
N ALA A 198 -14.76 4.54 0.65
CA ALA A 198 -15.89 4.49 -0.29
C ALA A 198 -17.25 4.74 0.40
N LEU A 199 -17.47 4.20 1.60
CA LEU A 199 -18.68 4.47 2.39
C LEU A 199 -18.81 5.95 2.75
N VAL A 200 -17.73 6.58 3.23
CA VAL A 200 -17.72 8.02 3.58
C VAL A 200 -18.01 8.87 2.35
N ARG A 201 -17.39 8.55 1.21
CA ARG A 201 -17.60 9.23 -0.07
C ARG A 201 -19.07 9.15 -0.53
N ASN A 202 -19.72 8.00 -0.31
CA ASN A 202 -21.12 7.77 -0.65
C ASN A 202 -22.11 8.32 0.40
N GLY A 203 -21.64 8.99 1.46
CA GLY A 203 -22.48 9.58 2.50
C GLY A 203 -22.96 8.57 3.57
N GLN A 204 -22.42 7.37 3.60
CA GLN A 204 -22.77 6.31 4.56
C GLN A 204 -21.90 6.37 5.82
N GLU A 205 -21.87 7.54 6.48
CA GLU A 205 -20.96 7.81 7.61
C GLU A 205 -21.20 6.92 8.83
N ALA A 206 -22.46 6.61 9.13
CA ALA A 206 -22.80 5.74 10.26
C ALA A 206 -22.19 4.32 10.08
N GLU A 207 -22.29 3.78 8.87
CA GLU A 207 -21.72 2.48 8.52
C GLU A 207 -20.17 2.54 8.52
N ALA A 208 -19.59 3.62 7.97
CA ALA A 208 -18.15 3.83 8.01
C ALA A 208 -17.60 3.86 9.43
N LYS A 209 -18.26 4.58 10.35
CA LYS A 209 -17.92 4.61 11.78
C LYS A 209 -18.01 3.24 12.44
N GLN A 210 -19.07 2.50 12.17
CA GLN A 210 -19.22 1.15 12.69
C GLN A 210 -18.05 0.28 12.24
N LYS A 211 -17.69 0.32 10.95
CA LYS A 211 -16.57 -0.46 10.41
C LYS A 211 -15.21 -0.05 10.96
N LEU A 212 -14.99 1.26 11.19
CA LEU A 212 -13.76 1.72 11.88
C LEU A 212 -13.70 1.21 13.33
N THR A 213 -14.83 1.20 14.03
CA THR A 213 -14.90 0.69 15.39
C THR A 213 -14.63 -0.82 15.41
N GLU A 214 -15.26 -1.59 14.52
CA GLU A 214 -15.02 -3.03 14.36
C GLU A 214 -13.54 -3.32 14.04
N LEU A 215 -12.94 -2.51 13.16
CA LEU A 215 -11.53 -2.62 12.81
C LEU A 215 -10.62 -2.34 14.03
N SER A 216 -10.93 -1.32 14.84
CA SER A 216 -10.13 -0.98 16.02
C SER A 216 -10.12 -2.06 17.11
N GLN A 217 -11.13 -2.91 17.14
CA GLN A 217 -11.28 -4.01 18.10
C GLN A 217 -10.54 -5.29 17.67
N GLN A 218 -9.98 -5.33 16.48
CA GLN A 218 -9.24 -6.51 16.01
C GLN A 218 -7.94 -6.68 16.82
N THR A 219 -7.69 -7.91 17.23
CA THR A 219 -6.54 -8.26 18.09
C THR A 219 -5.21 -8.34 17.33
N ASP A 220 -5.28 -8.61 16.03
CA ASP A 220 -4.15 -8.79 15.12
C ASP A 220 -3.58 -7.49 14.56
N LEU A 221 -4.21 -6.34 14.86
CA LEU A 221 -3.68 -5.05 14.48
C LEU A 221 -2.39 -4.71 15.25
N SER A 222 -1.38 -4.24 14.52
CA SER A 222 -0.20 -3.65 15.14
C SER A 222 -0.58 -2.45 16.03
N PRO A 223 0.21 -2.12 17.06
CA PRO A 223 -0.07 -0.94 17.91
C PRO A 223 -0.24 0.34 17.11
N TRP A 224 0.61 0.53 16.08
CA TRP A 224 0.52 1.67 15.17
C TRP A 224 -0.78 1.67 14.35
N ALA A 225 -1.18 0.53 13.78
CA ALA A 225 -2.43 0.41 13.02
C ALA A 225 -3.64 0.74 13.88
N ARG A 226 -3.66 0.26 15.12
CA ARG A 226 -4.73 0.53 16.09
C ARG A 226 -4.85 2.01 16.43
N GLU A 227 -3.72 2.69 16.68
CA GLU A 227 -3.70 4.13 16.91
C GLU A 227 -4.18 4.93 15.69
N LYS A 228 -3.76 4.52 14.48
CA LYS A 228 -4.20 5.16 13.24
C LYS A 228 -5.69 5.02 13.03
N VAL A 229 -6.26 3.82 13.23
CA VAL A 229 -7.70 3.58 13.12
C VAL A 229 -8.48 4.38 14.17
N ALA A 230 -8.02 4.43 15.42
CA ALA A 230 -8.64 5.25 16.46
C ALA A 230 -8.59 6.76 16.14
N TYR A 231 -7.51 7.23 15.54
CA TYR A 231 -7.41 8.61 15.04
C TYR A 231 -8.43 8.87 13.92
N LEU A 232 -8.53 7.99 12.93
CA LEU A 232 -9.47 8.11 11.82
C LEU A 232 -10.94 8.13 12.30
N THR A 233 -11.25 7.33 13.32
CA THR A 233 -12.60 7.29 13.91
C THR A 233 -12.98 8.63 14.52
N ARG A 234 -12.07 9.28 15.25
CA ARG A 234 -12.31 10.62 15.82
C ARG A 234 -12.39 11.68 14.73
N LEU A 235 -11.48 11.62 13.77
CA LEU A 235 -11.43 12.60 12.69
C LEU A 235 -12.71 12.58 11.83
N LEU A 236 -13.34 11.41 11.67
CA LEU A 236 -14.61 11.30 10.95
C LEU A 236 -15.75 12.03 11.66
N ASP A 237 -15.66 12.20 13.00
CA ASP A 237 -16.61 13.00 13.78
C ASP A 237 -16.35 14.51 13.70
N GLU A 238 -15.10 14.88 13.61
CA GLU A 238 -14.65 16.28 13.69
C GLU A 238 -14.62 16.94 12.30
N ASP A 239 -14.07 16.26 11.31
CA ASP A 239 -13.88 16.78 9.94
C ASP A 239 -13.96 15.64 8.90
N ARG A 240 -15.12 15.50 8.28
CA ARG A 240 -15.39 14.51 7.25
C ARG A 240 -14.43 14.60 6.05
N ILE A 241 -14.12 15.83 5.61
CA ILE A 241 -13.26 16.03 4.43
C ILE A 241 -11.85 15.56 4.74
N MET A 242 -11.35 15.94 5.91
CA MET A 242 -10.04 15.51 6.36
C MET A 242 -10.01 14.01 6.62
N ALA A 243 -11.07 13.41 7.18
CA ALA A 243 -11.17 11.97 7.38
C ALA A 243 -11.09 11.18 6.06
N MET A 244 -11.75 11.65 5.01
CA MET A 244 -11.65 11.03 3.67
C MET A 244 -10.21 11.06 3.14
N LYS A 245 -9.52 12.20 3.27
CA LYS A 245 -8.11 12.34 2.88
C LYS A 245 -7.24 11.35 3.65
N GLU A 246 -7.34 11.37 4.97
CA GLU A 246 -6.55 10.51 5.85
C GLU A 246 -6.84 9.02 5.67
N LEU A 247 -8.09 8.62 5.41
CA LEU A 247 -8.44 7.23 5.08
C LEU A 247 -7.72 6.76 3.82
N ARG A 248 -7.77 7.55 2.76
CA ARG A 248 -7.11 7.24 1.49
C ARG A 248 -5.60 7.14 1.61
N TYR A 249 -4.96 8.05 2.36
CA TYR A 249 -3.52 8.01 2.60
C TYR A 249 -3.12 6.88 3.54
N ALA A 250 -3.94 6.58 4.56
CA ALA A 250 -3.70 5.48 5.47
C ALA A 250 -3.69 4.13 4.74
N SER A 251 -4.70 3.83 3.91
CA SER A 251 -4.73 2.61 3.10
C SER A 251 -3.46 2.44 2.28
N ARG A 252 -3.02 3.50 1.61
CA ARG A 252 -1.77 3.46 0.82
C ARG A 252 -0.52 3.28 1.65
N ASN A 253 -0.45 3.91 2.83
CA ASN A 253 0.68 3.73 3.72
C ASN A 253 0.75 2.30 4.24
N PHE A 254 -0.37 1.66 4.58
CA PHE A 254 -0.41 0.24 4.91
C PHE A 254 0.09 -0.63 3.76
N THR A 255 -0.36 -0.37 2.54
CA THR A 255 0.12 -1.09 1.35
C THR A 255 1.62 -0.86 1.09
N ARG A 256 2.18 0.31 1.45
CA ARG A 256 3.62 0.60 1.35
C ARG A 256 4.42 -0.06 2.45
N SER A 257 3.91 -0.14 3.69
CA SER A 257 4.57 -0.83 4.80
C SER A 257 4.84 -2.30 4.45
N ILE A 258 3.93 -2.94 3.70
CA ILE A 258 4.15 -4.28 3.15
C ILE A 258 5.39 -4.30 2.26
N LYS A 259 5.72 -3.19 1.59
CA LYS A 259 6.91 -3.07 0.73
C LYS A 259 8.20 -2.86 1.52
N ALA A 260 8.14 -2.23 2.68
CA ALA A 260 9.30 -1.89 3.51
C ALA A 260 9.65 -2.97 4.55
N SER A 261 8.69 -3.81 4.94
CA SER A 261 8.81 -4.73 6.08
C SER A 261 9.82 -5.87 5.92
N CYS A 262 10.38 -6.09 4.73
CA CYS A 262 11.36 -7.16 4.49
C CYS A 262 12.83 -6.73 4.60
N VAL A 263 13.12 -5.47 4.86
CA VAL A 263 14.51 -4.98 5.01
C VAL A 263 15.10 -5.44 6.34
N ALA A 264 14.28 -5.87 7.28
CA ALA A 264 14.63 -5.98 8.68
C ALA A 264 14.98 -7.38 9.18
N GLU A 265 15.03 -8.41 8.35
CA GLU A 265 15.42 -9.73 8.83
C GLU A 265 16.87 -9.81 9.34
N ASN A 266 17.70 -8.78 9.11
CA ASN A 266 19.09 -8.74 9.51
C ASN A 266 19.54 -7.51 10.31
N SER A 267 18.66 -6.60 10.73
CA SER A 267 19.09 -5.40 11.45
C SER A 267 18.21 -5.05 12.64
N ALA A 268 18.87 -4.59 13.71
CA ALA A 268 18.27 -3.88 14.84
C ALA A 268 17.51 -2.59 14.40
N ASP A 269 17.57 -2.23 13.12
CA ASP A 269 17.03 -1.04 12.50
C ASP A 269 15.50 -1.12 12.25
N PHE A 270 14.90 -2.32 12.28
CA PHE A 270 13.44 -2.46 12.10
C PHE A 270 12.62 -1.74 13.19
N ASP A 271 13.09 -1.85 14.43
CA ASP A 271 12.45 -1.14 15.54
C ASP A 271 12.60 0.38 15.38
N GLU A 272 13.68 0.84 14.75
CA GLU A 272 13.96 2.26 14.54
C GLU A 272 13.11 2.85 13.39
N GLU A 273 12.89 2.14 12.28
CA GLU A 273 11.99 2.58 11.20
C GLU A 273 10.52 2.56 11.62
N VAL A 274 10.09 1.56 12.37
CA VAL A 274 8.75 1.51 12.98
C VAL A 274 8.59 2.63 14.00
N GLU A 275 9.62 2.94 14.79
CA GLU A 275 9.63 4.08 15.72
C GLU A 275 9.66 5.43 14.97
N GLN A 276 10.34 5.55 13.85
CA GLN A 276 10.31 6.74 13.00
C GLN A 276 8.93 6.96 12.37
N ALA A 277 8.30 5.92 11.83
CA ALA A 277 6.92 5.98 11.34
C ALA A 277 5.91 6.34 12.44
N LYS A 278 6.11 5.81 13.67
CA LYS A 278 5.36 6.22 14.87
C LYS A 278 5.62 7.68 15.24
N ALA A 279 6.88 8.11 15.18
CA ALA A 279 7.25 9.49 15.49
C ALA A 279 6.59 10.49 14.54
N LEU A 280 6.51 10.19 13.26
CA LEU A 280 5.79 10.95 12.23
C LEU A 280 4.30 11.06 12.53
N PHE A 281 3.66 9.92 12.82
CA PHE A 281 2.25 9.89 13.19
C PHE A 281 1.95 10.67 14.47
N LEU A 282 2.79 10.52 15.50
CA LEU A 282 2.65 11.24 16.78
C LEU A 282 2.90 12.75 16.64
N ARG A 283 3.77 13.17 15.72
CA ARG A 283 3.96 14.60 15.38
C ARG A 283 2.71 15.18 14.73
N LYS A 284 2.13 14.48 13.74
CA LYS A 284 0.84 14.87 13.10
C LYS A 284 -0.28 14.95 14.13
N LYS A 285 -0.37 14.00 15.06
CA LYS A 285 -1.35 14.00 16.15
C LYS A 285 -1.19 15.19 17.11
N ARG A 286 0.05 15.59 17.42
CA ARG A 286 0.32 16.77 18.26
C ARG A 286 0.01 18.09 17.54
N ALA A 287 0.25 18.17 16.23
CA ALA A 287 -0.10 19.33 15.42
C ALA A 287 -1.62 19.51 15.29
N ALA A 288 -2.37 18.41 15.08
CA ALA A 288 -3.84 18.43 15.02
C ALA A 288 -4.52 18.75 16.35
N GLY A 289 -3.86 18.53 17.49
CA GLY A 289 -4.37 18.84 18.83
C GLY A 289 -4.01 20.25 19.34
N ARG A 290 -3.42 21.10 18.53
CA ARG A 290 -3.01 22.47 18.89
C ARG A 290 -3.82 23.58 18.22
N SER A 291 -4.92 23.24 17.54
CA SER A 291 -5.89 24.23 17.01
C SER A 291 -7.06 24.42 17.95
#